data_f6a8998889573aa9d7dce9cbc47877c7
#
_entry.id   f6a8998889573aa9d7dce9cbc47877c7
#
_cell.length_a   1.000
_cell.length_b   1.000
_cell.length_c   1.000
_cell.angle_alpha   90.00
_cell.angle_beta   90.00
_cell.angle_gamma   90.00
#
_symmetry.space_group_name_H-M   'P 1'
#
loop_
_entity.id
_entity.type
_entity.pdbx_description
1 polymer ?
#
loop_
_entity_poly.entity_id
_entity_poly.type
_entity_poly.pdbx_seq_one_letter_code
_entity_poly.pdbx_strand_id
1 'polypeptide(L)'
;MAAANHMGGSRYLVASNDITEPSQLVGKTISMTAEPEIDPEFLTWSKKLGIPADASSYNIVDMGSQDAMFALKAGQIDAFTCCDPYASIAEFEGFGHILGIGWGAANVDSDATSDTWGLCCIYAMSNDFKEKHPELARRLVYAHEMAIEYMYTHPYNAAMMFADGFDVDPYVALRTIYMKTVAEGRTITWHFSEKNIENFENYYTQYPQIPEEEIPRVSDVSKFMTTDISKDAGVDDFDEFIKKNVDDKFPLGMTFEDWYNEAKKVDDISDEEAVDISKTATSYLNKDLKDRQSYE
;
A
#
# COMPACT_ATOMS: atom_id res chain seq x y z
N MET A 1 15.45 10.40 -7.68
CA MET A 1 14.99 9.65 -6.50
C MET A 1 16.11 9.58 -5.49
N ALA A 2 15.83 9.94 -4.25
CA ALA A 2 16.82 9.98 -3.16
C ALA A 2 16.60 8.86 -2.11
N ALA A 3 15.36 8.37 -2.00
CA ALA A 3 14.96 7.23 -1.20
C ALA A 3 13.65 6.66 -1.74
N ALA A 4 13.26 5.47 -1.33
CA ALA A 4 11.89 5.02 -1.44
C ALA A 4 11.03 5.62 -0.32
N ASN A 5 9.72 5.52 -0.46
CA ASN A 5 8.77 5.76 0.59
C ASN A 5 7.88 4.53 0.79
N HIS A 6 7.50 3.92 -0.32
CA HIS A 6 6.65 2.75 -0.36
C HIS A 6 6.96 1.94 -1.62
N MET A 7 7.04 0.63 -1.45
CA MET A 7 7.27 -0.33 -2.52
C MET A 7 6.10 -1.29 -2.63
N GLY A 8 6.02 -2.01 -3.76
CA GLY A 8 5.11 -3.13 -3.91
C GLY A 8 3.66 -2.81 -4.18
N GLY A 9 3.29 -1.58 -4.37
CA GLY A 9 1.94 -1.14 -4.71
C GLY A 9 0.84 -1.74 -3.81
N SER A 10 0.03 -0.93 -3.22
CA SER A 10 -1.14 -1.37 -2.46
C SER A 10 -2.33 -0.64 -3.00
N ARG A 11 -2.75 -1.12 -4.17
CA ARG A 11 -4.03 -0.73 -4.71
C ARG A 11 -5.07 -1.78 -4.34
N TYR A 12 -6.27 -1.31 -4.16
CA TYR A 12 -7.41 -2.11 -3.76
C TYR A 12 -8.52 -1.96 -4.79
N LEU A 13 -9.19 -3.07 -5.08
CA LEU A 13 -10.51 -3.07 -5.72
C LEU A 13 -11.55 -3.13 -4.61
N VAL A 14 -12.26 -2.04 -4.41
CA VAL A 14 -13.30 -1.90 -3.39
C VAL A 14 -14.67 -1.92 -4.06
N ALA A 15 -15.59 -2.72 -3.55
CA ALA A 15 -16.96 -2.79 -4.04
C ALA A 15 -17.99 -2.42 -2.97
N SER A 16 -19.18 -2.03 -3.40
CA SER A 16 -20.33 -1.84 -2.51
C SER A 16 -20.71 -3.17 -1.84
N ASN A 17 -21.35 -3.11 -0.69
CA ASN A 17 -21.76 -4.31 0.04
C ASN A 17 -22.84 -5.14 -0.68
N ASP A 18 -23.47 -4.60 -1.73
CA ASP A 18 -24.40 -5.32 -2.58
C ASP A 18 -23.70 -6.30 -3.54
N ILE A 19 -22.40 -6.09 -3.78
CA ILE A 19 -21.54 -6.99 -4.56
C ILE A 19 -20.97 -8.03 -3.62
N THR A 20 -21.62 -9.18 -3.50
CA THR A 20 -21.19 -10.28 -2.62
C THR A 20 -20.31 -11.31 -3.33
N GLU A 21 -20.37 -11.33 -4.67
CA GLU A 21 -19.60 -12.23 -5.54
C GLU A 21 -18.93 -11.42 -6.64
N PRO A 22 -17.65 -11.69 -6.98
CA PRO A 22 -16.93 -10.94 -8.00
C PRO A 22 -17.63 -10.85 -9.36
N SER A 23 -18.32 -11.91 -9.78
CA SER A 23 -19.07 -11.96 -11.05
C SER A 23 -20.18 -10.90 -11.15
N GLN A 24 -20.66 -10.37 -10.03
CA GLN A 24 -21.68 -9.32 -10.00
C GLN A 24 -21.14 -7.95 -10.41
N LEU A 25 -19.81 -7.80 -10.55
CA LEU A 25 -19.19 -6.58 -11.10
C LEU A 25 -19.49 -6.37 -12.58
N VAL A 26 -19.80 -7.43 -13.32
CA VAL A 26 -20.12 -7.34 -14.77
C VAL A 26 -21.35 -6.45 -14.97
N GLY A 27 -21.23 -5.45 -15.85
CA GLY A 27 -22.25 -4.44 -16.13
C GLY A 27 -22.34 -3.31 -15.09
N LYS A 28 -21.49 -3.32 -14.08
CA LYS A 28 -21.46 -2.31 -13.00
C LYS A 28 -20.60 -1.12 -13.36
N THR A 29 -20.78 -0.03 -12.61
CA THR A 29 -19.97 1.18 -12.74
C THR A 29 -18.76 1.12 -11.82
N ILE A 30 -17.57 1.16 -12.42
CA ILE A 30 -16.30 1.08 -11.70
C ILE A 30 -15.50 2.35 -11.95
N SER A 31 -15.03 3.00 -10.88
CA SER A 31 -14.07 4.11 -11.00
C SER A 31 -12.65 3.57 -11.02
N MET A 32 -11.93 3.86 -12.11
CA MET A 32 -10.51 3.55 -12.28
C MET A 32 -9.87 4.51 -13.30
N THR A 33 -8.55 4.70 -13.19
CA THR A 33 -7.80 5.68 -13.99
C THR A 33 -7.27 5.15 -15.32
N ALA A 34 -7.24 3.83 -15.48
CA ALA A 34 -6.81 3.17 -16.71
C ALA A 34 -7.89 2.18 -17.16
N GLU A 35 -7.89 1.87 -18.45
CA GLU A 35 -8.77 0.83 -18.98
C GLU A 35 -8.39 -0.56 -18.42
N PRO A 36 -9.36 -1.43 -18.11
CA PRO A 36 -9.12 -2.76 -17.53
C PRO A 36 -8.08 -3.61 -18.27
N GLU A 37 -8.07 -3.53 -19.62
CA GLU A 37 -7.20 -4.32 -20.48
C GLU A 37 -5.71 -3.97 -20.37
N ILE A 38 -5.41 -2.75 -19.94
CA ILE A 38 -4.03 -2.22 -19.85
C ILE A 38 -3.59 -1.92 -18.42
N ASP A 39 -4.46 -2.11 -17.43
CA ASP A 39 -4.14 -1.98 -16.01
C ASP A 39 -3.63 -3.33 -15.47
N PRO A 40 -2.33 -3.50 -15.16
CA PRO A 40 -1.79 -4.78 -14.72
C PRO A 40 -2.38 -5.26 -13.40
N GLU A 41 -2.86 -4.37 -12.55
CA GLU A 41 -3.51 -4.73 -11.29
C GLU A 41 -4.91 -5.27 -11.56
N PHE A 42 -5.68 -4.61 -12.43
CA PHE A 42 -7.00 -5.11 -12.83
C PHE A 42 -6.88 -6.46 -13.56
N LEU A 43 -5.87 -6.62 -14.40
CA LEU A 43 -5.57 -7.91 -15.06
C LEU A 43 -5.25 -9.01 -14.03
N THR A 44 -4.51 -8.68 -12.98
CA THR A 44 -4.26 -9.62 -11.87
C THR A 44 -5.56 -9.97 -11.15
N TRP A 45 -6.39 -9.01 -10.79
CA TRP A 45 -7.68 -9.26 -10.13
C TRP A 45 -8.63 -10.02 -11.03
N SER A 46 -8.70 -9.65 -12.30
CA SER A 46 -9.52 -10.34 -13.30
C SER A 46 -9.23 -11.84 -13.33
N LYS A 47 -7.95 -12.20 -13.37
CA LYS A 47 -7.50 -13.58 -13.33
C LYS A 47 -7.84 -14.28 -12.02
N LYS A 48 -7.58 -13.63 -10.87
CA LYS A 48 -7.80 -14.20 -9.53
C LYS A 48 -9.29 -14.33 -9.19
N LEU A 49 -10.09 -13.34 -9.55
CA LEU A 49 -11.51 -13.28 -9.24
C LEU A 49 -12.41 -13.93 -10.31
N GLY A 50 -11.83 -14.33 -11.44
CA GLY A 50 -12.58 -14.92 -12.54
C GLY A 50 -13.55 -13.94 -13.23
N ILE A 51 -13.20 -12.64 -13.29
CA ILE A 51 -13.99 -11.59 -13.94
C ILE A 51 -13.36 -11.17 -15.27
N PRO A 52 -14.13 -10.64 -16.25
CA PRO A 52 -13.56 -10.13 -17.50
C PRO A 52 -12.56 -8.99 -17.27
N ALA A 53 -11.52 -8.92 -18.10
CA ALA A 53 -10.60 -7.79 -18.16
C ALA A 53 -10.91 -6.80 -19.29
N ASP A 54 -12.06 -6.90 -19.90
CA ASP A 54 -12.50 -6.15 -21.06
C ASP A 54 -13.36 -4.97 -20.60
N ALA A 55 -13.00 -3.75 -20.98
CA ALA A 55 -13.69 -2.52 -20.60
C ALA A 55 -15.18 -2.56 -20.98
N SER A 56 -15.54 -3.20 -22.08
CA SER A 56 -16.95 -3.32 -22.50
C SER A 56 -17.81 -4.12 -21.51
N SER A 57 -17.21 -4.84 -20.60
CA SER A 57 -17.90 -5.58 -19.52
C SER A 57 -18.35 -4.67 -18.36
N TYR A 58 -17.96 -3.40 -18.35
CA TYR A 58 -18.19 -2.45 -17.25
C TYR A 58 -18.58 -1.07 -17.77
N ASN A 59 -19.10 -0.23 -16.87
CA ASN A 59 -19.19 1.22 -17.11
C ASN A 59 -18.00 1.88 -16.39
N ILE A 60 -16.93 2.18 -17.13
CA ILE A 60 -15.73 2.79 -16.54
C ILE A 60 -15.92 4.30 -16.43
N VAL A 61 -15.59 4.83 -15.25
CA VAL A 61 -15.52 6.28 -14.97
C VAL A 61 -14.17 6.60 -14.34
N ASP A 62 -13.62 7.76 -14.63
CA ASP A 62 -12.37 8.23 -14.05
C ASP A 62 -12.67 9.27 -12.97
N MET A 63 -12.36 8.93 -11.72
CA MET A 63 -12.47 9.81 -10.55
C MET A 63 -11.24 9.63 -9.67
N GLY A 64 -10.82 10.72 -9.01
CA GLY A 64 -9.84 10.60 -7.92
C GLY A 64 -10.34 9.69 -6.80
N SER A 65 -9.44 8.98 -6.11
CA SER A 65 -9.82 7.97 -5.10
C SER A 65 -10.76 8.49 -4.01
N GLN A 66 -10.59 9.75 -3.59
CA GLN A 66 -11.46 10.38 -2.59
C GLN A 66 -12.88 10.61 -3.14
N ASP A 67 -12.98 11.14 -4.34
CA ASP A 67 -14.28 11.38 -4.99
C ASP A 67 -15.00 10.07 -5.29
N ALA A 68 -14.26 9.05 -5.75
CA ALA A 68 -14.77 7.70 -5.98
C ALA A 68 -15.29 7.04 -4.69
N MET A 69 -14.58 7.22 -3.58
CA MET A 69 -15.04 6.76 -2.26
C MET A 69 -16.39 7.38 -1.87
N PHE A 70 -16.52 8.70 -2.03
CA PHE A 70 -17.80 9.36 -1.77
C PHE A 70 -18.90 8.96 -2.74
N ALA A 71 -18.57 8.75 -4.01
CA ALA A 71 -19.51 8.26 -5.02
C ALA A 71 -20.02 6.85 -4.70
N LEU A 72 -19.13 5.95 -4.24
CA LEU A 72 -19.53 4.62 -3.76
C LEU A 72 -20.47 4.72 -2.56
N LYS A 73 -20.11 5.55 -1.55
CA LYS A 73 -20.93 5.78 -0.35
C LYS A 73 -22.31 6.34 -0.70
N ALA A 74 -22.40 7.17 -1.73
CA ALA A 74 -23.66 7.73 -2.24
C ALA A 74 -24.44 6.79 -3.18
N GLY A 75 -23.92 5.60 -3.50
CA GLY A 75 -24.52 4.64 -4.43
C GLY A 75 -24.51 5.11 -5.90
N GLN A 76 -23.61 6.00 -6.27
CA GLN A 76 -23.46 6.52 -7.63
C GLN A 76 -22.57 5.63 -8.50
N ILE A 77 -21.67 4.87 -7.89
CA ILE A 77 -20.86 3.83 -8.51
C ILE A 77 -20.96 2.54 -7.69
N ASP A 78 -20.57 1.41 -8.27
CA ASP A 78 -20.64 0.10 -7.63
C ASP A 78 -19.29 -0.37 -7.08
N ALA A 79 -18.18 0.10 -7.65
CA ALA A 79 -16.83 -0.23 -7.23
C ALA A 79 -15.84 0.88 -7.59
N PHE A 80 -14.66 0.87 -6.98
CA PHE A 80 -13.56 1.75 -7.34
C PHE A 80 -12.20 1.13 -7.02
N THR A 81 -11.16 1.60 -7.72
CA THR A 81 -9.78 1.28 -7.41
C THR A 81 -9.14 2.43 -6.62
N CYS A 82 -8.38 2.10 -5.59
CA CYS A 82 -7.78 3.12 -4.72
C CYS A 82 -6.52 2.64 -4.03
N CYS A 83 -5.83 3.60 -3.38
CA CYS A 83 -4.81 3.35 -2.37
C CYS A 83 -5.38 3.60 -0.96
N ASP A 84 -4.58 3.40 0.07
CA ASP A 84 -4.95 3.79 1.42
C ASP A 84 -5.05 5.33 1.55
N PRO A 85 -5.89 5.80 2.50
CA PRO A 85 -6.70 5.03 3.45
C PRO A 85 -8.12 4.70 2.97
N TYR A 86 -8.46 4.98 1.72
CA TYR A 86 -9.85 4.97 1.22
C TYR A 86 -10.52 3.59 1.29
N ALA A 87 -9.77 2.51 1.05
CA ALA A 87 -10.28 1.16 1.19
C ALA A 87 -10.64 0.84 2.65
N SER A 88 -9.75 1.19 3.58
CA SER A 88 -9.97 1.00 5.01
C SER A 88 -11.12 1.85 5.55
N ILE A 89 -11.33 3.07 5.01
CA ILE A 89 -12.49 3.92 5.35
C ILE A 89 -13.79 3.25 4.89
N ALA A 90 -13.83 2.74 3.65
CA ALA A 90 -15.03 2.10 3.12
C ALA A 90 -15.47 0.89 3.96
N GLU A 91 -14.51 0.07 4.37
CA GLU A 91 -14.77 -1.06 5.26
C GLU A 91 -15.19 -0.63 6.67
N PHE A 92 -14.49 0.34 7.26
CA PHE A 92 -14.76 0.85 8.60
C PHE A 92 -16.15 1.50 8.71
N GLU A 93 -16.51 2.34 7.75
CA GLU A 93 -17.82 2.98 7.70
C GLU A 93 -18.94 2.05 7.19
N GLY A 94 -18.59 0.85 6.70
CA GLY A 94 -19.54 -0.19 6.35
C GLY A 94 -20.33 0.05 5.06
N PHE A 95 -19.83 0.89 4.14
CA PHE A 95 -20.47 1.11 2.83
C PHE A 95 -19.81 0.34 1.68
N GLY A 96 -18.68 -0.31 1.92
CA GLY A 96 -17.97 -1.11 0.93
C GLY A 96 -17.03 -2.11 1.58
N HIS A 97 -16.44 -2.97 0.76
CA HIS A 97 -15.45 -3.96 1.18
C HIS A 97 -14.40 -4.19 0.09
N ILE A 98 -13.22 -4.67 0.49
CA ILE A 98 -12.14 -4.98 -0.42
C ILE A 98 -12.40 -6.32 -1.09
N LEU A 99 -12.54 -6.33 -2.42
CA LEU A 99 -12.62 -7.54 -3.26
C LEU A 99 -11.25 -8.03 -3.71
N GLY A 100 -10.33 -7.11 -4.01
CA GLY A 100 -9.00 -7.40 -4.52
C GLY A 100 -7.96 -6.51 -3.88
N ILE A 101 -6.80 -7.09 -3.58
CA ILE A 101 -5.61 -6.39 -3.12
C ILE A 101 -4.55 -6.51 -4.20
N GLY A 102 -3.90 -5.38 -4.51
CA GLY A 102 -2.88 -5.34 -5.54
C GLY A 102 -1.58 -6.00 -5.12
N TRP A 103 -0.65 -5.90 -5.99
CA TRP A 103 0.62 -6.58 -6.09
C TRP A 103 1.42 -6.80 -4.79
N GLY A 104 1.51 -5.82 -3.88
CA GLY A 104 2.30 -5.93 -2.65
C GLY A 104 1.86 -7.05 -1.72
N ALA A 105 0.56 -7.32 -1.65
CA ALA A 105 0.00 -8.30 -0.73
C ALA A 105 0.24 -9.77 -1.10
N ALA A 106 0.79 -10.04 -2.28
CA ALA A 106 1.02 -11.41 -2.74
C ALA A 106 2.28 -12.06 -2.17
N ASN A 107 3.16 -11.30 -1.51
CA ASN A 107 4.47 -11.76 -1.07
C ASN A 107 4.71 -11.51 0.42
N VAL A 108 3.92 -12.14 1.26
CA VAL A 108 4.17 -12.24 2.70
C VAL A 108 5.11 -13.39 3.07
N ASP A 109 5.96 -13.82 2.13
CA ASP A 109 6.98 -14.81 2.39
C ASP A 109 7.97 -14.30 3.43
N SER A 110 8.33 -15.16 4.37
CA SER A 110 9.32 -14.86 5.42
C SER A 110 10.69 -14.48 4.86
N ASP A 111 10.96 -14.83 3.60
CA ASP A 111 12.22 -14.59 2.91
C ASP A 111 12.17 -13.34 2.01
N ALA A 112 11.04 -12.61 2.00
CA ALA A 112 10.92 -11.36 1.24
C ALA A 112 11.83 -10.28 1.83
N THR A 113 12.68 -9.70 0.99
CA THR A 113 13.55 -8.56 1.31
C THR A 113 13.05 -7.31 0.60
N SER A 114 13.63 -6.16 0.90
CA SER A 114 13.30 -4.91 0.23
C SER A 114 13.48 -4.96 -1.30
N ASP A 115 14.35 -5.82 -1.82
CA ASP A 115 14.53 -6.07 -3.26
C ASP A 115 13.42 -6.92 -3.90
N THR A 116 12.52 -7.50 -3.12
CA THR A 116 11.38 -8.30 -3.63
C THR A 116 10.36 -7.42 -4.36
N TRP A 117 10.20 -6.20 -3.92
CA TRP A 117 9.15 -5.28 -4.36
C TRP A 117 9.56 -4.48 -5.60
N GLY A 118 8.58 -4.09 -6.38
CA GLY A 118 8.77 -3.06 -7.40
C GLY A 118 8.54 -1.64 -6.86
N LEU A 119 8.96 -0.63 -7.62
CA LEU A 119 8.74 0.76 -7.27
C LEU A 119 7.26 1.09 -7.17
N CYS A 120 6.90 1.88 -6.15
CA CYS A 120 5.59 2.52 -6.04
C CYS A 120 5.77 4.02 -5.75
N CYS A 121 5.99 4.38 -4.49
CA CYS A 121 6.14 5.77 -4.07
C CYS A 121 7.60 6.08 -3.76
N ILE A 122 8.11 7.20 -4.30
CA ILE A 122 9.50 7.61 -4.13
C ILE A 122 9.62 8.92 -3.38
N TYR A 123 10.69 9.05 -2.62
CA TYR A 123 11.13 10.32 -2.05
C TYR A 123 12.07 11.00 -3.03
N ALA A 124 11.60 12.06 -3.67
CA ALA A 124 12.32 12.76 -4.72
C ALA A 124 12.65 14.20 -4.33
N MET A 125 13.76 14.71 -4.85
CA MET A 125 14.12 16.11 -4.77
C MET A 125 14.70 16.58 -6.11
N SER A 126 14.61 17.88 -6.40
CA SER A 126 15.22 18.43 -7.60
C SER A 126 16.74 18.42 -7.52
N ASN A 127 17.41 18.24 -8.64
CA ASN A 127 18.88 18.33 -8.70
C ASN A 127 19.38 19.71 -8.27
N ASP A 128 18.66 20.77 -8.65
CA ASP A 128 18.98 22.15 -8.26
C ASP A 128 18.96 22.32 -6.72
N PHE A 129 17.97 21.73 -6.04
CA PHE A 129 17.91 21.74 -4.58
C PHE A 129 19.08 20.97 -3.97
N LYS A 130 19.36 19.77 -4.47
CA LYS A 130 20.48 18.92 -4.03
C LYS A 130 21.82 19.66 -4.15
N GLU A 131 22.06 20.30 -5.28
CA GLU A 131 23.31 21.02 -5.56
C GLU A 131 23.48 22.29 -4.71
N LYS A 132 22.40 23.05 -4.53
CA LYS A 132 22.45 24.29 -3.73
C LYS A 132 22.40 24.08 -2.22
N HIS A 133 21.80 22.98 -1.78
CA HIS A 133 21.54 22.69 -0.37
C HIS A 133 21.92 21.26 0.04
N PRO A 134 23.16 20.79 -0.22
CA PRO A 134 23.52 19.38 -0.05
C PRO A 134 23.35 18.90 1.40
N GLU A 135 23.66 19.74 2.38
CA GLU A 135 23.47 19.40 3.78
C GLU A 135 22.01 19.27 4.18
N LEU A 136 21.13 20.12 3.64
CA LEU A 136 19.69 20.02 3.87
C LEU A 136 19.11 18.81 3.17
N ALA A 137 19.54 18.53 1.94
CA ALA A 137 19.15 17.32 1.19
C ALA A 137 19.47 16.04 1.99
N ARG A 138 20.69 15.96 2.53
CA ARG A 138 21.13 14.84 3.37
C ARG A 138 20.28 14.70 4.64
N ARG A 139 20.01 15.79 5.34
CA ARG A 139 19.16 15.79 6.55
C ARG A 139 17.72 15.38 6.27
N LEU A 140 17.18 15.75 5.11
CA LEU A 140 15.83 15.36 4.73
C LEU A 140 15.72 13.86 4.45
N VAL A 141 16.72 13.25 3.80
CA VAL A 141 16.77 11.80 3.59
C VAL A 141 16.87 11.08 4.94
N TYR A 142 17.74 11.52 5.82
CA TYR A 142 17.89 10.94 7.15
C TYR A 142 16.60 11.07 8.00
N ALA A 143 15.95 12.23 7.94
CA ALA A 143 14.68 12.44 8.64
C ALA A 143 13.56 11.53 8.09
N HIS A 144 13.58 11.26 6.79
CA HIS A 144 12.65 10.32 6.15
C HIS A 144 12.87 8.89 6.64
N GLU A 145 14.12 8.44 6.72
CA GLU A 145 14.49 7.15 7.33
C GLU A 145 13.98 7.07 8.77
N MET A 146 14.35 8.03 9.62
CA MET A 146 13.92 8.06 11.02
C MET A 146 12.39 7.99 11.17
N ALA A 147 11.64 8.61 10.28
CA ALA A 147 10.18 8.54 10.30
C ALA A 147 9.66 7.13 9.98
N ILE A 148 10.27 6.43 9.03
CA ILE A 148 9.94 5.04 8.71
C ILE A 148 10.35 4.10 9.86
N GLU A 149 11.54 4.27 10.44
CA GLU A 149 11.96 3.52 11.63
C GLU A 149 10.95 3.67 12.76
N TYR A 150 10.49 4.91 12.99
CA TYR A 150 9.49 5.19 14.02
C TYR A 150 8.16 4.46 13.75
N MET A 151 7.70 4.40 12.50
CA MET A 151 6.49 3.63 12.14
C MET A 151 6.59 2.15 12.51
N TYR A 152 7.77 1.55 12.36
CA TYR A 152 7.99 0.14 12.68
C TYR A 152 8.20 -0.11 14.19
N THR A 153 8.85 0.83 14.88
CA THR A 153 9.22 0.65 16.29
C THR A 153 8.20 1.22 17.27
N HIS A 154 7.34 2.14 16.82
CA HIS A 154 6.27 2.79 17.60
C HIS A 154 4.96 2.83 16.80
N PRO A 155 4.44 1.65 16.40
CA PRO A 155 3.39 1.60 15.39
C PRO A 155 2.04 2.15 15.87
N TYR A 156 1.71 2.06 17.15
CA TYR A 156 0.48 2.66 17.68
C TYR A 156 0.55 4.20 17.64
N ASN A 157 1.63 4.77 18.15
CA ASN A 157 1.83 6.22 18.14
C ASN A 157 1.91 6.76 16.72
N ALA A 158 2.58 6.06 15.80
CA ALA A 158 2.62 6.41 14.38
C ALA A 158 1.21 6.42 13.75
N ALA A 159 0.37 5.44 14.11
CA ALA A 159 -1.02 5.41 13.66
C ALA A 159 -1.82 6.61 14.19
N MET A 160 -1.63 7.02 15.45
CA MET A 160 -2.31 8.21 15.99
C MET A 160 -1.85 9.52 15.29
N MET A 161 -0.55 9.63 14.97
CA MET A 161 -0.04 10.74 14.16
C MET A 161 -0.63 10.74 12.74
N PHE A 162 -0.80 9.56 12.14
CA PHE A 162 -1.45 9.41 10.85
C PHE A 162 -2.93 9.81 10.92
N ALA A 163 -3.65 9.39 11.97
CA ALA A 163 -5.05 9.76 12.17
C ALA A 163 -5.24 11.28 12.23
N ASP A 164 -4.39 11.96 13.00
CA ASP A 164 -4.43 13.42 13.13
C ASP A 164 -4.05 14.12 11.81
N GLY A 165 -2.98 13.65 11.15
CA GLY A 165 -2.46 14.27 9.93
C GLY A 165 -3.36 14.12 8.70
N PHE A 166 -4.15 13.05 8.62
CA PHE A 166 -5.04 12.75 7.50
C PHE A 166 -6.53 12.95 7.84
N ASP A 167 -6.85 13.36 9.06
CA ASP A 167 -8.22 13.53 9.55
C ASP A 167 -9.08 12.27 9.33
N VAL A 168 -8.52 11.11 9.72
CA VAL A 168 -9.19 9.80 9.62
C VAL A 168 -9.43 9.22 11.02
N ASP A 169 -10.40 8.30 11.11
CA ASP A 169 -10.64 7.59 12.36
C ASP A 169 -9.38 6.85 12.84
N PRO A 170 -9.03 6.89 14.13
CA PRO A 170 -7.89 6.18 14.69
C PRO A 170 -7.84 4.69 14.37
N TYR A 171 -8.99 4.02 14.26
CA TYR A 171 -9.04 2.63 13.81
C TYR A 171 -8.56 2.46 12.36
N VAL A 172 -8.99 3.34 11.46
CA VAL A 172 -8.54 3.36 10.05
C VAL A 172 -7.03 3.54 9.99
N ALA A 173 -6.49 4.46 10.80
CA ALA A 173 -5.07 4.70 10.88
C ALA A 173 -4.28 3.47 11.39
N LEU A 174 -4.72 2.84 12.47
CA LEU A 174 -4.14 1.59 12.99
C LEU A 174 -4.15 0.48 11.91
N ARG A 175 -5.28 0.34 11.24
CA ARG A 175 -5.43 -0.63 10.15
C ARG A 175 -4.46 -0.36 9.00
N THR A 176 -4.33 0.91 8.59
CA THR A 176 -3.42 1.32 7.51
C THR A 176 -1.95 1.03 7.87
N ILE A 177 -1.50 1.38 9.07
CA ILE A 177 -0.13 1.08 9.50
C ILE A 177 0.12 -0.43 9.54
N TYR A 178 -0.80 -1.21 10.11
CA TYR A 178 -0.72 -2.67 10.08
C TYR A 178 -0.61 -3.23 8.66
N MET A 179 -1.46 -2.79 7.76
CA MET A 179 -1.44 -3.24 6.35
C MET A 179 -0.07 -3.01 5.72
N LYS A 180 0.49 -1.82 5.88
CA LYS A 180 1.75 -1.40 5.23
C LYS A 180 3.02 -1.95 5.87
N THR A 181 2.96 -2.34 7.14
CA THR A 181 4.14 -2.79 7.88
C THR A 181 4.19 -4.28 8.13
N VAL A 182 3.05 -4.98 8.04
CA VAL A 182 2.95 -6.42 8.35
C VAL A 182 2.15 -7.19 7.30
N ALA A 183 0.91 -6.77 7.03
CA ALA A 183 -0.03 -7.59 6.28
C ALA A 183 0.31 -7.71 4.79
N GLU A 184 0.86 -6.66 4.19
CA GLU A 184 1.32 -6.62 2.79
C GLU A 184 2.83 -6.89 2.66
N GLY A 185 3.50 -7.19 3.74
CA GLY A 185 4.96 -7.26 3.83
C GLY A 185 5.55 -5.96 4.39
N ARG A 186 6.87 -5.76 4.24
CA ARG A 186 7.60 -4.57 4.67
C ARG A 186 7.58 -3.50 3.58
N THR A 187 6.39 -3.06 3.18
CA THR A 187 6.23 -2.21 1.99
C THR A 187 6.56 -0.73 2.21
N ILE A 188 6.48 -0.23 3.45
CA ILE A 188 7.02 1.09 3.81
C ILE A 188 8.53 0.93 4.02
N THR A 189 9.34 1.58 3.20
CA THR A 189 10.79 1.42 3.21
C THR A 189 11.50 2.62 2.64
N TRP A 190 12.70 2.92 3.12
CA TRP A 190 13.62 3.89 2.48
C TRP A 190 14.56 3.24 1.46
N HIS A 191 14.66 1.90 1.48
CA HIS A 191 15.50 1.15 0.55
C HIS A 191 15.02 1.29 -0.89
N PHE A 192 15.97 1.38 -1.81
CA PHE A 192 15.74 1.30 -3.25
C PHE A 192 16.97 0.77 -3.97
N SER A 193 16.72 0.02 -5.03
CA SER A 193 17.76 -0.55 -5.88
C SER A 193 17.32 -0.59 -7.34
N GLU A 194 18.25 -0.88 -8.24
CA GLU A 194 17.92 -1.14 -9.65
C GLU A 194 16.94 -2.31 -9.79
N LYS A 195 17.03 -3.28 -8.87
CA LYS A 195 16.13 -4.43 -8.85
C LYS A 195 14.66 -4.05 -8.66
N ASN A 196 14.38 -3.03 -7.84
CA ASN A 196 13.02 -2.53 -7.66
C ASN A 196 12.46 -1.90 -8.95
N ILE A 197 13.33 -1.25 -9.77
CA ILE A 197 12.95 -0.73 -11.09
C ILE A 197 12.63 -1.90 -12.03
N GLU A 198 13.52 -2.90 -12.11
CA GLU A 198 13.31 -4.08 -12.94
C GLU A 198 12.00 -4.81 -12.56
N ASN A 199 11.74 -4.99 -11.27
CA ASN A 199 10.52 -5.64 -10.79
C ASN A 199 9.26 -4.85 -11.20
N PHE A 200 9.31 -3.53 -11.13
CA PHE A 200 8.22 -2.68 -11.57
C PHE A 200 7.96 -2.81 -13.08
N GLU A 201 9.00 -2.73 -13.91
CA GLU A 201 8.87 -2.92 -15.35
C GLU A 201 8.38 -4.32 -15.70
N ASN A 202 8.91 -5.35 -15.03
CA ASN A 202 8.51 -6.75 -15.23
C ASN A 202 7.05 -7.00 -14.85
N TYR A 203 6.50 -6.25 -13.91
CA TYR A 203 5.09 -6.35 -13.55
C TYR A 203 4.16 -6.00 -14.72
N TYR A 204 4.53 -5.03 -15.54
CA TYR A 204 3.79 -4.70 -16.76
C TYR A 204 4.06 -5.69 -17.89
N THR A 205 5.31 -6.07 -18.11
CA THR A 205 5.71 -6.92 -19.25
C THR A 205 5.20 -8.35 -19.18
N GLN A 206 4.75 -8.82 -18.02
CA GLN A 206 4.11 -10.13 -17.90
C GLN A 206 2.74 -10.21 -18.61
N TYR A 207 2.16 -9.07 -18.98
CA TYR A 207 0.88 -8.97 -19.68
C TYR A 207 1.08 -8.55 -21.13
N PRO A 208 1.14 -9.50 -22.09
CA PRO A 208 1.47 -9.20 -23.49
C PRO A 208 0.42 -8.36 -24.23
N GLN A 209 -0.78 -8.19 -23.67
CA GLN A 209 -1.82 -7.32 -24.19
C GLN A 209 -1.59 -5.84 -23.89
N ILE A 210 -0.73 -5.50 -22.93
CA ILE A 210 -0.38 -4.10 -22.64
C ILE A 210 0.55 -3.60 -23.75
N PRO A 211 0.18 -2.52 -24.47
CA PRO A 211 1.04 -1.95 -25.52
C PRO A 211 2.39 -1.49 -24.95
N GLU A 212 3.46 -1.64 -25.73
CA GLU A 212 4.81 -1.25 -25.28
C GLU A 212 4.91 0.21 -24.86
N GLU A 213 4.16 1.10 -25.51
CA GLU A 213 4.08 2.54 -25.17
C GLU A 213 3.41 2.83 -23.83
N GLU A 214 2.60 1.90 -23.32
CA GLU A 214 1.94 2.01 -22.01
C GLU A 214 2.80 1.42 -20.86
N ILE A 215 3.89 0.73 -21.19
CA ILE A 215 4.80 0.18 -20.19
C ILE A 215 5.70 1.28 -19.65
N PRO A 216 5.63 1.60 -18.35
CA PRO A 216 6.56 2.55 -17.76
C PRO A 216 8.01 2.06 -17.87
N ARG A 217 8.92 2.92 -18.31
CA ARG A 217 10.35 2.61 -18.47
C ARG A 217 11.21 3.68 -17.84
N VAL A 218 12.22 3.24 -17.11
CA VAL A 218 13.31 4.13 -16.67
C VAL A 218 14.44 4.06 -17.70
N SER A 219 14.47 5.02 -18.61
CA SER A 219 15.43 5.02 -19.74
C SER A 219 16.89 5.21 -19.33
N ASP A 220 17.16 5.82 -18.19
CA ASP A 220 18.50 6.08 -17.67
C ASP A 220 18.44 6.07 -16.12
N VAL A 221 18.77 4.91 -15.55
CA VAL A 221 18.75 4.67 -14.11
C VAL A 221 19.67 5.66 -13.37
N SER A 222 20.82 6.01 -13.94
CA SER A 222 21.80 6.92 -13.31
C SER A 222 21.27 8.36 -13.14
N LYS A 223 20.30 8.75 -13.98
CA LYS A 223 19.62 10.04 -13.86
C LYS A 223 18.38 9.98 -12.96
N PHE A 224 17.76 8.81 -12.88
CA PHE A 224 16.57 8.60 -12.07
C PHE A 224 16.92 8.40 -10.60
N MET A 225 17.94 7.61 -10.32
CA MET A 225 18.39 7.26 -8.97
C MET A 225 19.67 8.01 -8.58
N THR A 226 19.78 8.38 -7.31
CA THR A 226 21.03 8.84 -6.69
C THR A 226 21.19 8.18 -5.32
N THR A 227 22.25 7.43 -5.14
CA THR A 227 22.58 6.74 -3.88
C THR A 227 23.57 7.51 -3.02
N ASP A 228 24.15 8.57 -3.56
CA ASP A 228 25.16 9.40 -2.88
C ASP A 228 24.56 10.05 -1.63
N ILE A 229 23.36 10.62 -1.72
CA ILE A 229 22.71 11.33 -0.60
C ILE A 229 22.40 10.36 0.55
N SER A 230 21.88 9.16 0.26
CA SER A 230 21.57 8.16 1.28
C SER A 230 22.86 7.69 1.99
N LYS A 231 23.92 7.43 1.22
CA LYS A 231 25.23 7.06 1.77
C LYS A 231 25.83 8.17 2.62
N ASP A 232 25.79 9.42 2.14
CA ASP A 232 26.28 10.59 2.87
C ASP A 232 25.41 10.92 4.09
N ALA A 233 24.14 10.56 4.08
CA ALA A 233 23.24 10.71 5.23
C ALA A 233 23.55 9.71 6.35
N GLY A 234 24.23 8.59 6.03
CA GLY A 234 24.51 7.52 6.98
C GLY A 234 23.28 6.69 7.28
N VAL A 235 22.40 6.54 6.26
CA VAL A 235 21.19 5.74 6.32
C VAL A 235 21.54 4.28 6.53
N ASP A 236 20.89 3.62 7.47
CA ASP A 236 21.09 2.21 7.79
C ASP A 236 20.53 1.30 6.66
N ASP A 237 21.00 0.05 6.62
CA ASP A 237 20.40 -0.97 5.76
C ASP A 237 19.00 -1.34 6.28
N PHE A 238 18.00 -1.24 5.42
CA PHE A 238 16.62 -1.47 5.81
C PHE A 238 16.34 -2.90 6.28
N ASP A 239 16.83 -3.89 5.55
CA ASP A 239 16.57 -5.30 5.88
C ASP A 239 17.27 -5.71 7.18
N GLU A 240 18.49 -5.18 7.43
CA GLU A 240 19.19 -5.37 8.72
C GLU A 240 18.44 -4.68 9.86
N PHE A 241 17.93 -3.47 9.65
CA PHE A 241 17.12 -2.75 10.63
C PHE A 241 15.87 -3.55 10.99
N ILE A 242 15.10 -4.03 10.00
CA ILE A 242 13.89 -4.83 10.21
C ILE A 242 14.19 -6.09 11.02
N LYS A 243 15.18 -6.86 10.60
CA LYS A 243 15.58 -8.09 11.26
C LYS A 243 15.98 -7.86 12.72
N LYS A 244 16.68 -6.77 13.00
CA LYS A 244 17.20 -6.48 14.34
C LYS A 244 16.15 -5.88 15.28
N ASN A 245 15.25 -5.04 14.77
CA ASN A 245 14.42 -4.18 15.62
C ASN A 245 12.92 -4.51 15.55
N VAL A 246 12.48 -5.24 14.51
CA VAL A 246 11.04 -5.38 14.18
C VAL A 246 10.57 -6.83 14.19
N ASP A 247 11.26 -7.75 13.51
CA ASP A 247 10.77 -9.11 13.24
C ASP A 247 10.40 -9.93 14.47
N ASP A 248 11.13 -9.77 15.57
CA ASP A 248 10.83 -10.50 16.82
C ASP A 248 9.49 -10.06 17.45
N LYS A 249 9.09 -8.81 17.28
CA LYS A 249 7.87 -8.24 17.88
C LYS A 249 6.69 -8.27 16.92
N PHE A 250 6.96 -8.00 15.67
CA PHE A 250 5.96 -7.86 14.62
C PHE A 250 6.28 -8.75 13.41
N PRO A 251 6.26 -10.09 13.56
CA PRO A 251 6.56 -11.00 12.45
C PRO A 251 5.54 -10.85 11.31
N LEU A 252 5.99 -11.08 10.07
CA LEU A 252 5.10 -11.14 8.93
C LEU A 252 4.03 -12.24 9.12
N GLY A 253 2.81 -11.98 8.69
CA GLY A 253 1.68 -12.88 8.87
C GLY A 253 1.01 -12.81 10.25
N MET A 254 1.46 -11.92 11.13
CA MET A 254 0.78 -11.61 12.39
C MET A 254 -0.64 -11.08 12.11
N THR A 255 -1.62 -11.48 12.93
CA THR A 255 -2.99 -10.96 12.80
C THR A 255 -3.08 -9.50 13.21
N PHE A 256 -4.12 -8.78 12.77
CA PHE A 256 -4.33 -7.39 13.19
C PHE A 256 -4.51 -7.28 14.71
N GLU A 257 -5.23 -8.20 15.31
CA GLU A 257 -5.47 -8.20 16.76
C GLU A 257 -4.17 -8.42 17.55
N ASP A 258 -3.34 -9.38 17.14
CA ASP A 258 -2.05 -9.63 17.78
C ASP A 258 -1.10 -8.45 17.60
N TRP A 259 -1.05 -7.88 16.38
CA TRP A 259 -0.27 -6.68 16.10
C TRP A 259 -0.72 -5.48 16.95
N TYR A 260 -2.03 -5.26 17.05
CA TYR A 260 -2.58 -4.17 17.86
C TYR A 260 -2.21 -4.31 19.34
N ASN A 261 -2.31 -5.52 19.90
CA ASN A 261 -1.95 -5.80 21.27
C ASN A 261 -0.44 -5.61 21.53
N GLU A 262 0.41 -6.04 20.61
CA GLU A 262 1.85 -5.80 20.74
C GLU A 262 2.19 -4.32 20.51
N ALA A 263 1.53 -3.62 19.58
CA ALA A 263 1.71 -2.18 19.34
C ALA A 263 1.39 -1.34 20.58
N LYS A 264 0.25 -1.63 21.26
CA LYS A 264 -0.09 -1.01 22.55
C LYS A 264 1.01 -1.21 23.59
N LYS A 265 1.49 -2.43 23.70
CA LYS A 265 2.52 -2.78 24.68
C LYS A 265 3.85 -2.09 24.40
N VAL A 266 4.25 -2.02 23.13
CA VAL A 266 5.50 -1.35 22.72
C VAL A 266 5.44 0.15 22.99
N ASP A 267 4.30 0.77 22.76
CA ASP A 267 4.07 2.21 22.92
C ASP A 267 3.53 2.61 24.31
N ASP A 268 3.47 1.64 25.24
CA ASP A 268 3.02 1.84 26.64
C ASP A 268 1.60 2.43 26.74
N ILE A 269 0.69 1.97 25.88
CA ILE A 269 -0.71 2.42 25.84
C ILE A 269 -1.57 1.53 26.76
N SER A 270 -2.22 2.14 27.72
CA SER A 270 -3.15 1.44 28.61
C SER A 270 -4.45 1.04 27.90
N ASP A 271 -5.17 0.05 28.41
CA ASP A 271 -6.45 -0.36 27.84
C ASP A 271 -7.53 0.74 27.93
N GLU A 272 -7.38 1.70 28.84
CA GLU A 272 -8.29 2.84 28.99
C GLU A 272 -8.06 3.91 27.91
N GLU A 273 -6.81 4.06 27.46
CA GLU A 273 -6.40 5.03 26.41
C GLU A 273 -6.51 4.44 25.01
N ALA A 274 -6.56 3.12 24.91
CA ALA A 274 -6.50 2.41 23.65
C ALA A 274 -7.80 2.59 22.82
N VAL A 275 -7.64 2.67 21.51
CA VAL A 275 -8.76 2.67 20.56
C VAL A 275 -9.52 1.35 20.66
N ASP A 276 -10.83 1.41 20.83
CA ASP A 276 -11.66 0.22 20.86
C ASP A 276 -11.84 -0.38 19.45
N ILE A 277 -11.11 -1.44 19.16
CA ILE A 277 -11.18 -2.14 17.88
C ILE A 277 -12.31 -3.17 17.80
N SER A 278 -13.09 -3.38 18.88
CA SER A 278 -14.19 -4.35 18.91
C SER A 278 -15.45 -3.86 18.19
N LYS A 279 -15.56 -2.56 17.95
CA LYS A 279 -16.76 -1.91 17.38
C LYS A 279 -16.85 -1.91 15.86
N THR A 280 -15.92 -2.58 15.20
CA THR A 280 -15.92 -2.64 13.74
C THR A 280 -17.08 -3.48 13.23
N ALA A 281 -17.96 -2.83 12.50
CA ALA A 281 -19.26 -3.40 12.08
C ALA A 281 -19.19 -4.43 10.97
N THR A 282 -18.01 -4.73 10.40
CA THR A 282 -17.92 -5.63 9.24
C THR A 282 -17.08 -6.85 9.52
N SER A 283 -17.69 -8.02 9.28
CA SER A 283 -17.04 -9.33 9.36
C SER A 283 -15.80 -9.49 8.47
N TYR A 284 -15.61 -8.60 7.50
CA TYR A 284 -14.51 -8.65 6.55
C TYR A 284 -13.19 -8.13 7.12
N LEU A 285 -13.24 -7.15 8.00
CA LEU A 285 -12.06 -6.61 8.69
C LEU A 285 -11.42 -7.62 9.67
N ASN A 286 -12.21 -8.57 10.16
CA ASN A 286 -11.78 -9.62 11.07
C ASN A 286 -11.31 -10.90 10.36
N LYS A 287 -11.40 -10.97 9.02
CA LYS A 287 -10.82 -12.08 8.27
C LYS A 287 -9.32 -11.88 8.15
N ASP A 288 -8.56 -12.90 8.55
CA ASP A 288 -7.13 -12.98 8.28
C ASP A 288 -6.86 -12.73 6.79
N LEU A 289 -5.79 -12.02 6.47
CA LEU A 289 -5.38 -11.77 5.09
C LEU A 289 -5.20 -13.07 4.29
N LYS A 290 -4.83 -14.17 4.94
CA LYS A 290 -4.81 -15.52 4.36
C LYS A 290 -6.19 -15.96 3.84
N ASP A 291 -7.27 -15.60 4.54
CA ASP A 291 -8.63 -15.89 4.07
C ASP A 291 -9.03 -15.01 2.88
N ARG A 292 -8.41 -13.84 2.73
CA ARG A 292 -8.62 -12.94 1.57
C ARG A 292 -7.82 -13.38 0.34
N GLN A 293 -6.68 -14.05 0.55
CA GLN A 293 -5.86 -14.65 -0.52
C GLN A 293 -6.43 -15.99 -1.01
N SER A 294 -7.34 -16.61 -0.25
CA SER A 294 -8.00 -17.88 -0.62
C SER A 294 -9.08 -17.75 -1.71
N TYR A 295 -9.17 -16.62 -2.39
CA TYR A 295 -9.76 -16.54 -3.73
C TYR A 295 -8.77 -17.05 -4.81
N GLU A 296 -7.81 -17.90 -4.43
CA GLU A 296 -6.96 -18.66 -5.34
C GLU A 296 -7.72 -19.80 -6.04
#